data_ed3462cb8a5877c9cf7fc43c299769ad
#
_entry.id   ed3462cb8a5877c9cf7fc43c299769ad
#
_cell.length_a   1.000
_cell.length_b   1.000
_cell.length_c   1.000
_cell.angle_alpha   90.00
_cell.angle_beta   90.00
_cell.angle_gamma   90.00
#
_symmetry.space_group_name_H-M   'P 1'
#
loop_
_entity.id
_entity.type
_entity.pdbx_description
1 polymer ?
#
loop_
_entity_poly.entity_id
_entity_poly.type
_entity_poly.pdbx_seq_one_letter_code
_entity_poly.pdbx_strand_id
1 'polypeptide(L)'
;VNPLTDINANLAFTCKHQIIPEASADTDVLFKYARWLQKNNLLKQDKSVDAQTERLYRIAAENGHYKASINLQNGALRGQFSLSSHEQFRLSQQLIAAGVATGYYLTAIYLERGVAGLQQDPALALRYYRKAADEGNPQAQAYVGDKLAPVDRAPDIARQMLRCAAEQGDGKAAGELGIDMKINKRYQDALEAFQLGVAAGDTTSALALSHGFDGPESSDELYYLAQQKDPERARRYKLITKILSNYSYASPTVLEINDIVPLPPAPLPEWDGKLKWLEEREAN
;
A
#
# COMPACT_ATOMS: atom_id res chain seq x y z
N VAL A 1 -2.98 -4.69 -30.91
CA VAL A 1 -1.97 -4.56 -29.84
C VAL A 1 -2.48 -5.35 -28.64
N ASN A 2 -1.79 -6.40 -28.23
CA ASN A 2 -2.17 -7.12 -27.02
C ASN A 2 -1.74 -6.27 -25.81
N PRO A 3 -2.68 -5.73 -25.02
CA PRO A 3 -2.35 -4.87 -23.86
C PRO A 3 -1.74 -5.65 -22.68
N LEU A 4 -1.81 -6.98 -22.73
CA LEU A 4 -1.34 -7.85 -21.64
C LEU A 4 0.05 -8.37 -21.98
N THR A 5 1.06 -7.71 -21.43
CA THR A 5 2.48 -8.07 -21.63
C THR A 5 2.92 -9.11 -20.61
N ASP A 6 3.66 -10.12 -21.05
CA ASP A 6 4.33 -11.06 -20.15
C ASP A 6 5.39 -10.32 -19.33
N ILE A 7 5.47 -10.59 -18.02
CA ILE A 7 6.40 -9.90 -17.13
C ILE A 7 7.87 -10.15 -17.48
N ASN A 8 8.16 -11.29 -18.11
CA ASN A 8 9.51 -11.66 -18.55
C ASN A 8 9.82 -11.19 -19.99
N ALA A 9 8.81 -10.82 -20.77
CA ALA A 9 9.00 -10.40 -22.16
C ALA A 9 9.33 -8.91 -22.31
N ASN A 10 8.89 -8.10 -21.35
CA ASN A 10 9.15 -6.66 -21.34
C ASN A 10 9.74 -6.23 -19.98
N LEU A 11 11.05 -6.04 -19.96
CA LEU A 11 11.76 -5.61 -18.76
C LEU A 11 11.86 -4.08 -18.61
N ALA A 12 11.30 -3.29 -19.55
CA ALA A 12 11.19 -1.85 -19.39
C ALA A 12 10.03 -1.47 -18.48
N PHE A 13 10.22 -0.48 -17.63
CA PHE A 13 9.19 0.06 -16.76
C PHE A 13 9.28 1.59 -16.71
N THR A 14 8.14 2.25 -16.74
CA THR A 14 8.02 3.69 -16.47
C THR A 14 7.04 3.87 -15.33
N CYS A 15 7.47 4.53 -14.27
CA CYS A 15 6.61 4.78 -13.12
C CYS A 15 5.40 5.64 -13.52
N LYS A 16 4.23 5.12 -13.23
CA LYS A 16 2.96 5.83 -13.27
C LYS A 16 2.29 5.70 -11.93
N HIS A 17 1.62 6.74 -11.48
CA HIS A 17 0.73 6.70 -10.34
C HIS A 17 -0.71 6.50 -10.81
N GLN A 18 -1.46 5.68 -10.07
CA GLN A 18 -2.84 5.43 -10.41
C GLN A 18 -3.68 6.69 -10.23
N ILE A 19 -4.50 7.00 -11.22
CA ILE A 19 -5.50 8.05 -11.14
C ILE A 19 -6.87 7.40 -10.97
N ILE A 20 -7.59 7.81 -9.94
CA ILE A 20 -8.99 7.40 -9.73
C ILE A 20 -9.85 8.64 -9.95
N PRO A 21 -10.76 8.63 -10.94
CA PRO A 21 -11.63 9.76 -11.21
C PRO A 21 -12.42 10.17 -9.97
N GLU A 22 -12.63 11.46 -9.80
CA GLU A 22 -13.42 12.00 -8.70
C GLU A 22 -14.89 11.61 -8.84
N ALA A 23 -15.52 11.36 -7.70
CA ALA A 23 -16.94 11.06 -7.62
C ALA A 23 -17.77 12.35 -7.44
N SER A 24 -19.09 12.26 -7.67
CA SER A 24 -20.00 13.35 -7.31
C SER A 24 -20.03 13.57 -5.79
N ALA A 25 -20.34 14.79 -5.35
CA ALA A 25 -20.42 15.12 -3.93
C ALA A 25 -21.39 14.21 -3.17
N ASP A 26 -22.54 13.87 -3.78
CA ASP A 26 -23.55 13.03 -3.15
C ASP A 26 -23.05 11.59 -2.92
N THR A 27 -22.38 11.00 -3.91
CA THR A 27 -21.83 9.66 -3.77
C THR A 27 -20.63 9.62 -2.84
N ASP A 28 -19.86 10.71 -2.75
CA ASP A 28 -18.73 10.84 -1.83
C ASP A 28 -19.20 10.88 -0.36
N VAL A 29 -20.34 11.51 -0.07
CA VAL A 29 -20.96 11.47 1.26
C VAL A 29 -21.29 10.04 1.68
N LEU A 30 -21.93 9.27 0.79
CA LEU A 30 -22.25 7.86 1.05
C LEU A 30 -20.97 7.04 1.30
N PHE A 31 -19.95 7.25 0.48
CA PHE A 31 -18.65 6.57 0.62
C PHE A 31 -17.99 6.90 1.97
N LYS A 32 -17.94 8.17 2.35
CA LYS A 32 -17.34 8.62 3.62
C LYS A 32 -18.07 8.01 4.82
N TYR A 33 -19.40 7.98 4.78
CA TYR A 33 -20.19 7.35 5.84
C TYR A 33 -19.95 5.83 5.91
N ALA A 34 -19.92 5.14 4.77
CA ALA A 34 -19.57 3.73 4.73
C ALA A 34 -18.16 3.47 5.30
N ARG A 35 -17.18 4.31 4.98
CA ARG A 35 -15.83 4.24 5.54
C ARG A 35 -15.81 4.43 7.05
N TRP A 36 -16.58 5.38 7.55
CA TRP A 36 -16.71 5.61 8.98
C TRP A 36 -17.31 4.39 9.70
N LEU A 37 -18.39 3.82 9.19
CA LEU A 37 -18.99 2.59 9.72
C LEU A 37 -17.98 1.45 9.74
N GLN A 38 -17.28 1.22 8.62
CA GLN A 38 -16.29 0.16 8.50
C GLN A 38 -15.15 0.31 9.50
N LYS A 39 -14.61 1.52 9.66
CA LYS A 39 -13.54 1.81 10.63
C LYS A 39 -13.99 1.55 12.07
N ASN A 40 -15.21 1.94 12.44
CA ASN A 40 -15.75 1.75 13.78
C ASN A 40 -16.19 0.30 14.07
N ASN A 41 -16.29 -0.53 13.04
CA ASN A 41 -16.65 -1.95 13.15
C ASN A 41 -15.44 -2.90 13.18
N LEU A 42 -14.22 -2.41 12.97
CA LEU A 42 -13.01 -3.24 12.85
C LEU A 42 -12.81 -4.22 14.02
N LEU A 43 -13.03 -3.76 15.24
CA LEU A 43 -12.90 -4.60 16.44
C LEU A 43 -14.22 -5.28 16.83
N LYS A 44 -15.34 -4.66 16.55
CA LYS A 44 -16.68 -5.17 16.91
C LYS A 44 -17.11 -6.34 16.02
N GLN A 45 -16.74 -6.26 14.73
CA GLN A 45 -17.10 -7.25 13.71
C GLN A 45 -18.60 -7.56 13.65
N ASP A 46 -19.43 -6.54 13.90
CA ASP A 46 -20.88 -6.67 13.84
C ASP A 46 -21.33 -6.85 12.39
N LYS A 47 -21.98 -7.99 12.13
CA LYS A 47 -22.44 -8.36 10.78
C LYS A 47 -23.56 -7.47 10.27
N SER A 48 -24.35 -6.84 11.13
CA SER A 48 -25.38 -5.89 10.72
C SER A 48 -24.75 -4.59 10.19
N VAL A 49 -23.65 -4.15 10.81
CA VAL A 49 -22.87 -2.99 10.35
C VAL A 49 -22.13 -3.31 9.07
N ASP A 50 -21.58 -4.54 8.91
CA ASP A 50 -20.98 -4.98 7.67
C ASP A 50 -22.01 -4.95 6.52
N ALA A 51 -23.23 -5.46 6.74
CA ALA A 51 -24.30 -5.44 5.74
C ALA A 51 -24.73 -4.01 5.36
N GLN A 52 -24.81 -3.11 6.32
CA GLN A 52 -25.09 -1.69 6.06
C GLN A 52 -23.95 -1.04 5.26
N THR A 53 -22.70 -1.30 5.63
CA THR A 53 -21.51 -0.79 4.94
C THR A 53 -21.45 -1.28 3.50
N GLU A 54 -21.69 -2.57 3.28
CA GLU A 54 -21.79 -3.18 1.95
C GLU A 54 -22.83 -2.47 1.08
N ARG A 55 -24.04 -2.28 1.63
CA ARG A 55 -25.12 -1.60 0.91
C ARG A 55 -24.74 -0.17 0.49
N LEU A 56 -24.12 0.58 1.38
CA LEU A 56 -23.69 1.96 1.09
C LEU A 56 -22.60 2.02 0.02
N TYR A 57 -21.58 1.13 0.12
CA TYR A 57 -20.56 1.02 -0.92
C TYR A 57 -21.17 0.61 -2.27
N ARG A 58 -22.13 -0.32 -2.28
CA ARG A 58 -22.79 -0.75 -3.52
C ARG A 58 -23.54 0.40 -4.18
N ILE A 59 -24.34 1.16 -3.42
CA ILE A 59 -25.06 2.34 -3.94
C ILE A 59 -24.07 3.37 -4.51
N ALA A 60 -23.00 3.68 -3.78
CA ALA A 60 -21.99 4.62 -4.24
C ALA A 60 -21.28 4.12 -5.51
N ALA A 61 -20.89 2.83 -5.56
CA ALA A 61 -20.23 2.22 -6.72
C ALA A 61 -21.10 2.22 -7.96
N GLU A 62 -22.39 1.90 -7.84
CA GLU A 62 -23.36 1.93 -8.93
C GLU A 62 -23.61 3.35 -9.48
N ASN A 63 -23.32 4.37 -8.67
CA ASN A 63 -23.38 5.77 -9.06
C ASN A 63 -21.99 6.38 -9.36
N GLY A 64 -21.04 5.57 -9.79
CA GLY A 64 -19.76 6.02 -10.35
C GLY A 64 -18.68 6.35 -9.31
N HIS A 65 -18.84 5.91 -8.07
CA HIS A 65 -17.80 6.10 -7.06
C HIS A 65 -16.78 4.94 -7.09
N TYR A 66 -15.69 5.09 -7.82
CA TYR A 66 -14.72 4.01 -8.06
C TYR A 66 -14.01 3.52 -6.79
N LYS A 67 -13.69 4.41 -5.82
CA LYS A 67 -13.12 3.98 -4.53
C LYS A 67 -14.10 3.11 -3.73
N ALA A 68 -15.42 3.38 -3.84
CA ALA A 68 -16.43 2.53 -3.22
C ALA A 68 -16.48 1.15 -3.90
N SER A 69 -16.40 1.08 -5.23
CA SER A 69 -16.29 -0.16 -5.99
C SER A 69 -15.08 -0.99 -5.56
N ILE A 70 -13.92 -0.37 -5.40
CA ILE A 70 -12.70 -1.02 -4.92
C ILE A 70 -12.90 -1.57 -3.50
N ASN A 71 -13.43 -0.77 -2.58
CA ASN A 71 -13.65 -1.20 -1.19
C ASN A 71 -14.68 -2.33 -1.08
N LEU A 72 -15.73 -2.29 -1.89
CA LEU A 72 -16.75 -3.32 -1.98
C LEU A 72 -16.14 -4.67 -2.41
N GLN A 73 -15.35 -4.68 -3.48
CA GLN A 73 -14.68 -5.87 -3.99
C GLN A 73 -13.61 -6.39 -3.02
N ASN A 74 -12.83 -5.51 -2.41
CA ASN A 74 -11.85 -5.89 -1.38
C ASN A 74 -12.53 -6.49 -0.14
N GLY A 75 -13.69 -5.98 0.27
CA GLY A 75 -14.49 -6.54 1.35
C GLY A 75 -14.99 -7.95 1.01
N ALA A 76 -15.43 -8.18 -0.22
CA ALA A 76 -15.82 -9.50 -0.70
C ALA A 76 -14.64 -10.48 -0.72
N LEU A 77 -13.47 -10.06 -1.19
CA LEU A 77 -12.26 -10.89 -1.19
C LEU A 77 -11.80 -11.32 0.22
N ARG A 78 -12.13 -10.52 1.24
CA ARG A 78 -11.87 -10.84 2.66
C ARG A 78 -13.03 -11.59 3.33
N GLY A 79 -14.13 -11.88 2.63
CA GLY A 79 -15.32 -12.51 3.20
C GLY A 79 -16.14 -11.61 4.14
N GLN A 80 -15.90 -10.29 4.12
CA GLN A 80 -16.67 -9.31 4.88
C GLN A 80 -18.00 -9.00 4.21
N PHE A 81 -18.03 -8.94 2.87
CA PHE A 81 -19.20 -8.63 2.06
C PHE A 81 -19.57 -9.79 1.14
N SER A 82 -20.84 -9.84 0.72
CA SER A 82 -21.40 -10.89 -0.13
C SER A 82 -21.72 -10.33 -1.51
N LEU A 83 -20.80 -10.53 -2.46
CA LEU A 83 -20.98 -10.20 -3.87
C LEU A 83 -21.12 -11.47 -4.70
N SER A 84 -22.05 -11.47 -5.66
CA SER A 84 -22.08 -12.54 -6.66
C SER A 84 -20.84 -12.51 -7.55
N SER A 85 -20.48 -13.66 -8.13
CA SER A 85 -19.37 -13.75 -9.08
C SER A 85 -19.53 -12.79 -10.25
N HIS A 86 -20.74 -12.68 -10.79
CA HIS A 86 -21.06 -11.76 -11.87
C HIS A 86 -20.87 -10.29 -11.46
N GLU A 87 -21.30 -9.92 -10.25
CA GLU A 87 -21.13 -8.56 -9.73
C GLU A 87 -19.65 -8.20 -9.55
N GLN A 88 -18.85 -9.10 -8.94
CA GLN A 88 -17.41 -8.90 -8.79
C GLN A 88 -16.72 -8.66 -10.13
N PHE A 89 -16.96 -9.51 -11.10
CA PHE A 89 -16.38 -9.37 -12.45
C PHE A 89 -16.82 -8.08 -13.13
N ARG A 90 -18.13 -7.78 -13.13
CA ARG A 90 -18.69 -6.55 -13.71
C ARG A 90 -18.05 -5.29 -13.12
N LEU A 91 -17.91 -5.23 -11.79
CA LEU A 91 -17.29 -4.08 -11.12
C LEU A 91 -15.81 -3.91 -11.51
N SER A 92 -15.05 -5.01 -11.64
CA SER A 92 -13.65 -4.90 -12.08
C SER A 92 -13.55 -4.41 -13.53
N GLN A 93 -14.46 -4.85 -14.42
CA GLN A 93 -14.51 -4.37 -15.81
C GLN A 93 -14.91 -2.89 -15.92
N GLN A 94 -15.80 -2.42 -15.04
CA GLN A 94 -16.14 -0.99 -14.97
C GLN A 94 -14.94 -0.12 -14.53
N LEU A 95 -14.12 -0.60 -13.59
CA LEU A 95 -12.88 0.07 -13.22
C LEU A 95 -11.90 0.15 -14.40
N ILE A 96 -11.72 -0.95 -15.14
CA ILE A 96 -10.87 -0.98 -16.34
C ILE A 96 -11.39 0.03 -17.39
N ALA A 97 -12.69 0.03 -17.68
CA ALA A 97 -13.29 0.94 -18.63
C ALA A 97 -13.13 2.42 -18.23
N ALA A 98 -13.08 2.71 -16.92
CA ALA A 98 -12.84 4.04 -16.38
C ALA A 98 -11.34 4.42 -16.30
N GLY A 99 -10.44 3.56 -16.78
CA GLY A 99 -8.99 3.79 -16.71
C GLY A 99 -8.39 3.62 -15.30
N VAL A 100 -9.10 2.96 -14.38
CA VAL A 100 -8.63 2.70 -13.02
C VAL A 100 -7.84 1.40 -13.00
N ALA A 101 -6.53 1.48 -12.80
CA ALA A 101 -5.60 0.34 -12.87
C ALA A 101 -5.94 -0.79 -11.88
N THR A 102 -6.59 -0.47 -10.76
CA THR A 102 -7.07 -1.48 -9.78
C THR A 102 -8.03 -2.49 -10.41
N GLY A 103 -8.73 -2.14 -11.49
CA GLY A 103 -9.60 -3.09 -12.23
C GLY A 103 -8.81 -4.27 -12.81
N TYR A 104 -7.63 -4.00 -13.39
CA TYR A 104 -6.72 -5.06 -13.84
C TYR A 104 -6.17 -5.88 -12.67
N TYR A 105 -5.80 -5.23 -11.57
CA TYR A 105 -5.30 -5.87 -10.36
C TYR A 105 -6.32 -6.84 -9.75
N LEU A 106 -7.58 -6.42 -9.60
CA LEU A 106 -8.65 -7.27 -9.10
C LEU A 106 -8.94 -8.44 -10.05
N THR A 107 -8.96 -8.20 -11.36
CA THR A 107 -9.11 -9.27 -12.36
C THR A 107 -7.96 -10.28 -12.26
N ALA A 108 -6.73 -9.83 -12.03
CA ALA A 108 -5.58 -10.71 -11.79
C ALA A 108 -5.80 -11.63 -10.57
N ILE A 109 -6.28 -11.07 -9.46
CA ILE A 109 -6.62 -11.85 -8.24
C ILE A 109 -7.71 -12.88 -8.55
N TYR A 110 -8.74 -12.49 -9.30
CA TYR A 110 -9.84 -13.41 -9.66
C TYR A 110 -9.36 -14.56 -10.54
N LEU A 111 -8.48 -14.30 -11.50
CA LEU A 111 -7.86 -15.33 -12.33
C LEU A 111 -6.92 -16.22 -11.53
N GLU A 112 -6.13 -15.66 -10.62
CA GLU A 112 -5.20 -16.42 -9.78
C GLU A 112 -5.95 -17.40 -8.86
N ARG A 113 -7.12 -16.99 -8.35
CA ARG A 113 -7.93 -17.78 -7.41
C ARG A 113 -9.02 -18.62 -8.05
N GLY A 114 -9.35 -18.40 -9.31
CA GLY A 114 -10.49 -19.05 -9.97
C GLY A 114 -11.83 -18.62 -9.38
N VAL A 115 -12.03 -17.34 -9.10
CA VAL A 115 -13.24 -16.77 -8.51
C VAL A 115 -13.87 -15.72 -9.44
N ALA A 116 -14.97 -15.11 -9.04
CA ALA A 116 -15.72 -14.14 -9.84
C ALA A 116 -16.20 -14.71 -11.22
N GLY A 117 -16.47 -16.01 -11.27
CA GLY A 117 -16.91 -16.68 -12.50
C GLY A 117 -15.79 -16.93 -13.52
N LEU A 118 -14.53 -16.69 -13.15
CA LEU A 118 -13.37 -16.97 -13.99
C LEU A 118 -12.77 -18.32 -13.65
N GLN A 119 -12.28 -19.03 -14.68
CA GLN A 119 -11.46 -20.21 -14.48
C GLN A 119 -10.07 -19.78 -13.98
N GLN A 120 -9.49 -20.56 -13.08
CA GLN A 120 -8.14 -20.31 -12.57
C GLN A 120 -7.11 -20.35 -13.71
N ASP A 121 -6.36 -19.28 -13.89
CA ASP A 121 -5.30 -19.14 -14.88
C ASP A 121 -4.17 -18.25 -14.32
N PRO A 122 -3.18 -18.84 -13.63
CA PRO A 122 -2.06 -18.10 -13.07
C PRO A 122 -1.19 -17.40 -14.12
N ALA A 123 -1.08 -17.96 -15.33
CA ALA A 123 -0.28 -17.35 -16.39
C ALA A 123 -0.95 -16.08 -16.92
N LEU A 124 -2.25 -16.11 -17.12
CA LEU A 124 -3.02 -14.93 -17.49
C LEU A 124 -3.08 -13.92 -16.35
N ALA A 125 -3.20 -14.38 -15.09
CA ALA A 125 -3.15 -13.50 -13.91
C ALA A 125 -1.87 -12.66 -13.88
N LEU A 126 -0.69 -13.24 -14.14
CA LEU A 126 0.57 -12.51 -14.20
C LEU A 126 0.56 -11.39 -15.26
N ARG A 127 -0.05 -11.62 -16.39
CA ARG A 127 -0.20 -10.59 -17.43
C ARG A 127 -1.10 -9.43 -16.97
N TYR A 128 -2.18 -9.75 -16.26
CA TYR A 128 -3.06 -8.73 -15.68
C TYR A 128 -2.37 -7.96 -14.55
N TYR A 129 -1.60 -8.63 -13.68
CA TYR A 129 -0.76 -7.95 -12.68
C TYR A 129 0.24 -7.00 -13.35
N ARG A 130 0.92 -7.46 -14.41
CA ARG A 130 1.86 -6.60 -15.15
C ARG A 130 1.14 -5.41 -15.78
N LYS A 131 -0.01 -5.61 -16.40
CA LYS A 131 -0.80 -4.51 -16.96
C LYS A 131 -1.25 -3.52 -15.89
N ALA A 132 -1.70 -4.00 -14.74
CA ALA A 132 -2.06 -3.15 -13.61
C ALA A 132 -0.86 -2.31 -13.10
N ALA A 133 0.33 -2.91 -13.01
CA ALA A 133 1.56 -2.22 -12.61
C ALA A 133 1.94 -1.11 -13.60
N ASP A 134 1.89 -1.39 -14.90
CA ASP A 134 2.22 -0.44 -15.96
C ASP A 134 1.19 0.71 -16.04
N GLU A 135 -0.05 0.46 -15.62
CA GLU A 135 -1.10 1.50 -15.55
C GLU A 135 -1.16 2.21 -14.18
N GLY A 136 -0.26 1.88 -13.26
CA GLY A 136 -0.02 2.64 -12.06
C GLY A 136 -0.59 2.07 -10.75
N ASN A 137 -1.14 0.85 -10.74
CA ASN A 137 -1.63 0.26 -9.49
C ASN A 137 -0.45 -0.09 -8.56
N PRO A 138 -0.38 0.49 -7.32
CA PRO A 138 0.77 0.29 -6.43
C PRO A 138 0.92 -1.16 -5.95
N GLN A 139 -0.17 -1.85 -5.65
CA GLN A 139 -0.12 -3.25 -5.21
C GLN A 139 0.39 -4.17 -6.32
N ALA A 140 0.01 -3.89 -7.57
CA ALA A 140 0.53 -4.62 -8.72
C ALA A 140 2.01 -4.31 -8.99
N GLN A 141 2.43 -3.06 -8.82
CA GLN A 141 3.85 -2.67 -8.92
C GLN A 141 4.69 -3.40 -7.86
N ALA A 142 4.21 -3.46 -6.62
CA ALA A 142 4.86 -4.23 -5.55
C ALA A 142 4.92 -5.73 -5.90
N TYR A 143 3.81 -6.32 -6.32
CA TYR A 143 3.73 -7.75 -6.66
C TYR A 143 4.66 -8.13 -7.82
N VAL A 144 4.63 -7.38 -8.91
CA VAL A 144 5.50 -7.64 -10.08
C VAL A 144 6.96 -7.34 -9.74
N GLY A 145 7.23 -6.28 -8.97
CA GLY A 145 8.56 -5.95 -8.46
C GLY A 145 9.17 -7.11 -7.67
N ASP A 146 8.42 -7.70 -6.74
CA ASP A 146 8.86 -8.87 -5.99
C ASP A 146 9.21 -10.06 -6.90
N LYS A 147 8.42 -10.32 -7.94
CA LYS A 147 8.68 -11.37 -8.93
C LYS A 147 9.94 -11.12 -9.78
N LEU A 148 10.32 -9.86 -9.96
CA LEU A 148 11.50 -9.47 -10.75
C LEU A 148 12.74 -9.22 -9.88
N ALA A 149 12.63 -9.22 -8.56
CA ALA A 149 13.72 -8.92 -7.64
C ALA A 149 14.91 -9.90 -7.66
N PRO A 150 14.73 -11.23 -7.92
CA PRO A 150 15.87 -12.15 -7.99
C PRO A 150 16.95 -11.69 -8.98
N VAL A 151 18.23 -11.92 -8.61
CA VAL A 151 19.41 -11.44 -9.36
C VAL A 151 19.45 -11.95 -10.80
N ASP A 152 18.92 -13.13 -11.05
CA ASP A 152 18.84 -13.76 -12.36
C ASP A 152 17.67 -13.26 -13.23
N ARG A 153 16.91 -12.28 -12.74
CA ARG A 153 15.77 -11.68 -13.45
C ARG A 153 16.04 -10.23 -13.81
N ALA A 154 15.39 -9.30 -13.13
CA ALA A 154 15.49 -7.85 -13.42
C ALA A 154 15.45 -7.01 -12.14
N PRO A 155 16.46 -7.12 -11.25
CA PRO A 155 16.44 -6.42 -9.96
C PRO A 155 16.38 -4.90 -10.08
N ASP A 156 16.93 -4.31 -11.13
CA ASP A 156 16.83 -2.85 -11.33
C ASP A 156 15.41 -2.41 -11.68
N ILE A 157 14.70 -3.19 -12.49
CA ILE A 157 13.29 -2.93 -12.79
C ILE A 157 12.43 -3.16 -11.53
N ALA A 158 12.74 -4.21 -10.76
CA ALA A 158 12.10 -4.47 -9.46
C ALA A 158 12.20 -3.25 -8.53
N ARG A 159 13.39 -2.67 -8.38
CA ARG A 159 13.61 -1.46 -7.57
C ARG A 159 12.80 -0.27 -8.05
N GLN A 160 12.70 -0.07 -9.37
CA GLN A 160 11.87 1.00 -9.94
C GLN A 160 10.38 0.79 -9.62
N MET A 161 9.88 -0.43 -9.73
CA MET A 161 8.49 -0.77 -9.42
C MET A 161 8.20 -0.62 -7.93
N LEU A 162 9.08 -1.12 -7.05
CA LEU A 162 8.94 -0.99 -5.60
C LEU A 162 8.97 0.49 -5.16
N ARG A 163 9.86 1.29 -5.76
CA ARG A 163 9.90 2.74 -5.49
C ARG A 163 8.60 3.41 -5.91
N CYS A 164 8.10 3.11 -7.09
CA CYS A 164 6.86 3.67 -7.60
C CYS A 164 5.65 3.31 -6.73
N ALA A 165 5.59 2.08 -6.23
CA ALA A 165 4.58 1.64 -5.27
C ALA A 165 4.70 2.36 -3.92
N ALA A 166 5.93 2.49 -3.40
CA ALA A 166 6.23 3.16 -2.14
C ALA A 166 5.82 4.63 -2.16
N GLU A 167 6.09 5.34 -3.26
CA GLU A 167 5.69 6.74 -3.47
C GLU A 167 4.16 6.92 -3.50
N GLN A 168 3.42 5.87 -3.80
CA GLN A 168 1.96 5.83 -3.73
C GLN A 168 1.41 5.34 -2.38
N GLY A 169 2.28 5.12 -1.39
CA GLY A 169 1.90 4.73 -0.03
C GLY A 169 1.82 3.22 0.21
N ASP A 170 2.47 2.40 -0.63
CA ASP A 170 2.64 0.98 -0.33
C ASP A 170 3.82 0.81 0.66
N GLY A 171 3.47 0.69 1.95
CA GLY A 171 4.46 0.60 3.03
C GLY A 171 5.32 -0.65 2.95
N LYS A 172 4.75 -1.77 2.51
CA LYS A 172 5.49 -3.03 2.35
C LYS A 172 6.54 -2.89 1.25
N ALA A 173 6.17 -2.35 0.08
CA ALA A 173 7.10 -2.09 -1.01
C ALA A 173 8.24 -1.14 -0.58
N ALA A 174 7.92 -0.13 0.23
CA ALA A 174 8.93 0.78 0.78
C ALA A 174 9.93 0.05 1.71
N GLY A 175 9.43 -0.80 2.61
CA GLY A 175 10.27 -1.61 3.50
C GLY A 175 11.17 -2.57 2.73
N GLU A 176 10.63 -3.29 1.74
CA GLU A 176 11.38 -4.21 0.88
C GLU A 176 12.47 -3.47 0.09
N LEU A 177 12.15 -2.32 -0.48
CA LEU A 177 13.11 -1.46 -1.16
C LEU A 177 14.23 -1.00 -0.21
N GLY A 178 13.87 -0.57 1.00
CA GLY A 178 14.84 -0.14 2.02
C GLY A 178 15.82 -1.25 2.40
N ILE A 179 15.32 -2.47 2.55
CA ILE A 179 16.15 -3.66 2.84
C ILE A 179 17.09 -3.95 1.66
N ASP A 180 16.58 -3.96 0.42
CA ASP A 180 17.39 -4.21 -0.77
C ASP A 180 18.48 -3.13 -0.94
N MET A 181 18.15 -1.84 -0.77
CA MET A 181 19.11 -0.75 -0.83
C MET A 181 20.20 -0.88 0.25
N LYS A 182 19.82 -1.25 1.47
CA LYS A 182 20.76 -1.50 2.57
C LYS A 182 21.72 -2.64 2.24
N ILE A 183 21.22 -3.78 1.77
CA ILE A 183 22.05 -4.95 1.37
C ILE A 183 23.05 -4.55 0.29
N ASN A 184 22.66 -3.70 -0.64
CA ASN A 184 23.52 -3.16 -1.70
C ASN A 184 24.37 -1.95 -1.24
N LYS A 185 24.42 -1.67 0.07
CA LYS A 185 25.18 -0.56 0.70
C LYS A 185 24.81 0.84 0.18
N ARG A 186 23.61 0.98 -0.37
CA ARG A 186 23.02 2.25 -0.80
C ARG A 186 22.24 2.86 0.38
N TYR A 187 22.97 3.24 1.42
CA TYR A 187 22.36 3.59 2.71
C TYR A 187 21.47 4.83 2.66
N GLN A 188 21.81 5.85 1.84
CA GLN A 188 20.96 7.02 1.68
C GLN A 188 19.62 6.65 1.03
N ASP A 189 19.65 5.85 -0.04
CA ASP A 189 18.43 5.36 -0.68
C ASP A 189 17.61 4.46 0.26
N ALA A 190 18.29 3.69 1.12
CA ALA A 190 17.61 2.87 2.14
C ALA A 190 16.87 3.74 3.17
N LEU A 191 17.51 4.81 3.66
CA LEU A 191 16.88 5.76 4.59
C LEU A 191 15.62 6.39 3.98
N GLU A 192 15.71 6.85 2.74
CA GLU A 192 14.57 7.46 2.02
C GLU A 192 13.43 6.46 1.82
N ALA A 193 13.75 5.22 1.44
CA ALA A 193 12.75 4.16 1.28
C ALA A 193 12.07 3.80 2.60
N PHE A 194 12.84 3.62 3.69
CA PHE A 194 12.26 3.37 5.01
C PHE A 194 11.42 4.56 5.50
N GLN A 195 11.82 5.81 5.19
CA GLN A 195 11.02 6.98 5.54
C GLN A 195 9.66 6.98 4.85
N LEU A 196 9.60 6.62 3.55
CA LEU A 196 8.33 6.39 2.83
C LEU A 196 7.52 5.27 3.49
N GLY A 197 8.18 4.20 3.94
CA GLY A 197 7.54 3.10 4.67
C GLY A 197 6.88 3.57 5.96
N VAL A 198 7.58 4.39 6.76
CA VAL A 198 7.02 4.98 7.98
C VAL A 198 5.81 5.85 7.68
N ALA A 199 5.90 6.70 6.65
CA ALA A 199 4.76 7.52 6.21
C ALA A 199 3.52 6.67 5.91
N ALA A 200 3.73 5.52 5.27
CA ALA A 200 2.68 4.56 4.91
C ALA A 200 2.25 3.63 6.06
N GLY A 201 2.87 3.74 7.24
CA GLY A 201 2.54 2.94 8.42
C GLY A 201 3.25 1.58 8.51
N ASP A 202 4.33 1.39 7.76
CA ASP A 202 5.13 0.16 7.84
C ASP A 202 5.99 0.13 9.10
N THR A 203 5.66 -0.82 9.97
CA THR A 203 6.34 -1.04 11.25
C THR A 203 7.80 -1.48 11.06
N THR A 204 8.08 -2.27 10.02
CA THR A 204 9.44 -2.75 9.73
C THR A 204 10.37 -1.61 9.39
N SER A 205 9.90 -0.66 8.59
CA SER A 205 10.63 0.56 8.24
C SER A 205 10.93 1.43 9.46
N ALA A 206 9.94 1.63 10.33
CA ALA A 206 10.11 2.40 11.56
C ALA A 206 11.11 1.73 12.51
N LEU A 207 11.08 0.40 12.62
CA LEU A 207 12.02 -0.38 13.42
C LEU A 207 13.45 -0.28 12.86
N ALA A 208 13.61 -0.42 11.54
CA ALA A 208 14.90 -0.31 10.88
C ALA A 208 15.56 1.06 11.14
N LEU A 209 14.80 2.15 11.02
CA LEU A 209 15.29 3.50 11.31
C LEU A 209 15.61 3.70 12.79
N SER A 210 14.77 3.17 13.69
CA SER A 210 15.05 3.24 15.14
C SER A 210 16.41 2.64 15.48
N HIS A 211 16.66 1.41 15.03
CA HIS A 211 17.94 0.73 15.29
C HIS A 211 19.11 1.34 14.51
N GLY A 212 18.88 1.81 13.29
CA GLY A 212 19.92 2.46 12.48
C GLY A 212 20.47 3.72 13.15
N PHE A 213 19.60 4.50 13.82
CA PHE A 213 20.02 5.71 14.57
C PHE A 213 20.51 5.42 16.00
N ASP A 214 20.38 4.19 16.52
CA ASP A 214 21.06 3.78 17.75
C ASP A 214 22.59 3.72 17.57
N GLY A 215 23.09 3.79 16.33
CA GLY A 215 24.50 3.80 15.99
C GLY A 215 25.15 2.43 16.08
N PRO A 216 24.59 1.39 15.45
CA PRO A 216 25.19 0.06 15.43
C PRO A 216 26.54 0.06 14.72
N GLU A 217 27.41 -0.86 15.09
CA GLU A 217 28.69 -1.07 14.42
C GLU A 217 28.48 -1.54 12.98
N SER A 218 29.44 -1.25 12.09
CA SER A 218 29.36 -1.64 10.65
C SER A 218 29.31 -3.14 10.42
N SER A 219 29.63 -3.94 11.42
CA SER A 219 29.49 -5.40 11.43
C SER A 219 28.06 -5.89 11.71
N ASP A 220 27.18 -5.02 12.18
CA ASP A 220 25.77 -5.33 12.36
C ASP A 220 25.03 -5.23 11.03
N GLU A 221 25.06 -6.30 10.26
CA GLU A 221 24.40 -6.37 8.95
C GLU A 221 22.88 -6.15 9.01
N LEU A 222 22.26 -6.36 10.20
CA LEU A 222 20.81 -6.25 10.34
C LEU A 222 20.36 -4.80 10.47
N TYR A 223 21.09 -3.97 11.23
CA TYR A 223 20.62 -2.63 11.57
C TYR A 223 21.54 -1.50 11.10
N TYR A 224 22.73 -1.81 10.59
CA TYR A 224 23.64 -0.77 10.13
C TYR A 224 23.09 -0.02 8.91
N LEU A 225 22.98 1.31 9.03
CA LEU A 225 22.53 2.23 8.00
C LEU A 225 23.56 3.35 7.70
N ALA A 226 24.81 3.17 8.10
CA ALA A 226 25.88 4.16 7.97
C ALA A 226 25.53 5.55 8.57
N GLN A 227 24.72 5.55 9.63
CA GLN A 227 24.34 6.76 10.33
C GLN A 227 25.15 6.92 11.62
N GLN A 228 25.41 8.17 11.99
CA GLN A 228 25.91 8.48 13.31
C GLN A 228 24.81 8.24 14.34
N LYS A 229 25.22 7.90 15.57
CA LYS A 229 24.32 7.73 16.70
C LYS A 229 23.52 9.02 16.93
N ASP A 230 22.20 8.92 16.88
CA ASP A 230 21.26 10.00 17.17
C ASP A 230 20.14 9.46 18.08
N PRO A 231 20.34 9.55 19.41
CA PRO A 231 19.42 8.95 20.37
C PRO A 231 18.01 9.52 20.30
N GLU A 232 17.85 10.80 19.90
CA GLU A 232 16.51 11.40 19.82
C GLU A 232 15.77 10.93 18.58
N ARG A 233 16.43 10.80 17.41
CA ARG A 233 15.83 10.16 16.24
C ARG A 233 15.43 8.71 16.54
N ALA A 234 16.34 7.94 17.12
CA ALA A 234 16.08 6.56 17.51
C ALA A 234 14.86 6.46 18.44
N ARG A 235 14.78 7.33 19.46
CA ARG A 235 13.65 7.38 20.40
C ARG A 235 12.32 7.69 19.70
N ARG A 236 12.31 8.66 18.78
CA ARG A 236 11.09 9.03 18.02
C ARG A 236 10.60 7.88 17.14
N TYR A 237 11.47 7.25 16.36
CA TYR A 237 11.10 6.08 15.56
C TYR A 237 10.63 4.91 16.43
N LYS A 238 11.24 4.70 17.60
CA LYS A 238 10.80 3.66 18.55
C LYS A 238 9.38 3.90 19.06
N LEU A 239 9.04 5.16 19.37
CA LEU A 239 7.69 5.53 19.76
C LEU A 239 6.69 5.32 18.62
N ILE A 240 7.05 5.75 17.41
CA ILE A 240 6.25 5.53 16.19
C ILE A 240 6.03 4.04 15.97
N THR A 241 7.09 3.21 16.03
CA THR A 241 7.00 1.75 15.90
C THR A 241 5.98 1.16 16.88
N LYS A 242 6.01 1.60 18.15
CA LYS A 242 5.05 1.15 19.15
C LYS A 242 3.61 1.52 18.81
N ILE A 243 3.37 2.74 18.35
CA ILE A 243 2.02 3.19 17.95
C ILE A 243 1.55 2.40 16.74
N LEU A 244 2.36 2.27 15.69
CA LEU A 244 2.03 1.50 14.49
C LEU A 244 1.70 0.04 14.81
N SER A 245 2.47 -0.60 15.70
CA SER A 245 2.24 -1.97 16.14
C SER A 245 0.94 -2.12 16.92
N ASN A 246 0.66 -1.22 17.86
CA ASN A 246 -0.53 -1.28 18.71
C ASN A 246 -1.82 -1.09 17.91
N TYR A 247 -1.78 -0.35 16.83
CA TYR A 247 -2.93 -0.02 16.00
C TYR A 247 -2.88 -0.65 14.59
N SER A 248 -2.06 -1.69 14.41
CA SER A 248 -1.87 -2.36 13.10
C SER A 248 -3.18 -2.78 12.42
N TYR A 249 -4.18 -3.18 13.21
CA TYR A 249 -5.52 -3.54 12.72
C TYR A 249 -6.29 -2.38 12.06
N ALA A 250 -5.91 -1.14 12.34
CA ALA A 250 -6.57 0.07 11.84
C ALA A 250 -5.78 0.78 10.73
N SER A 251 -4.68 0.18 10.28
CA SER A 251 -3.81 0.71 9.22
C SER A 251 -3.40 2.17 9.46
N PRO A 252 -2.69 2.47 10.57
CA PRO A 252 -2.22 3.81 10.88
C PRO A 252 -1.24 4.31 9.82
N THR A 253 -1.18 5.62 9.62
CA THR A 253 -0.20 6.30 8.75
C THR A 253 0.48 7.44 9.50
N VAL A 254 1.66 7.84 9.05
CA VAL A 254 2.43 8.95 9.63
C VAL A 254 2.84 9.89 8.48
N LEU A 255 1.84 10.48 7.83
CA LEU A 255 2.07 11.32 6.64
C LEU A 255 2.94 12.54 6.94
N GLU A 256 2.96 13.00 8.20
CA GLU A 256 3.78 14.08 8.71
C GLU A 256 5.20 13.67 9.13
N ILE A 257 5.67 12.48 8.78
CA ILE A 257 6.96 11.96 9.27
C ILE A 257 8.13 12.91 9.01
N ASN A 258 8.15 13.58 7.87
CA ASN A 258 9.20 14.54 7.53
C ASN A 258 9.11 15.85 8.36
N ASP A 259 7.96 16.15 8.93
CA ASP A 259 7.76 17.29 9.81
C ASP A 259 8.18 17.00 11.26
N ILE A 260 8.17 15.72 11.66
CA ILE A 260 8.45 15.29 13.05
C ILE A 260 9.79 14.57 13.20
N VAL A 261 10.23 13.82 12.18
CA VAL A 261 11.55 13.15 12.16
C VAL A 261 12.16 13.26 10.76
N PRO A 262 12.55 14.46 10.29
CA PRO A 262 13.23 14.59 9.01
C PRO A 262 14.55 13.82 9.01
N LEU A 263 14.93 13.29 7.84
CA LEU A 263 16.21 12.59 7.68
C LEU A 263 17.39 13.58 7.78
N PRO A 264 18.56 13.11 8.26
CA PRO A 264 19.79 13.92 8.21
C PRO A 264 20.11 14.40 6.78
N PRO A 265 20.70 15.59 6.61
CA PRO A 265 21.29 16.45 7.66
C PRO A 265 20.29 17.44 8.30
N ALA A 266 18.99 17.34 8.00
CA ALA A 266 18.02 18.26 8.58
C ALA A 266 17.98 18.16 10.12
N PRO A 267 17.91 19.29 10.86
CA PRO A 267 17.78 19.26 12.30
C PRO A 267 16.41 18.71 12.74
N LEU A 268 16.36 18.10 13.91
CA LEU A 268 15.09 17.66 14.50
C LEU A 268 14.30 18.88 15.01
N PRO A 269 13.04 19.05 14.58
CA PRO A 269 12.15 20.04 15.17
C PRO A 269 11.68 19.62 16.57
N GLU A 270 11.06 20.54 17.32
CA GLU A 270 10.30 20.16 18.51
C GLU A 270 9.13 19.26 18.11
N TRP A 271 8.82 18.27 18.97
CA TRP A 271 7.71 17.36 18.78
C TRP A 271 7.16 16.92 20.13
N ASP A 272 5.86 16.99 20.30
CA ASP A 272 5.14 16.64 21.53
C ASP A 272 4.93 15.13 21.72
N GLY A 273 5.36 14.31 20.76
CA GLY A 273 5.20 12.85 20.79
C GLY A 273 3.86 12.33 20.29
N LYS A 274 3.03 13.18 19.70
CA LYS A 274 1.73 12.80 19.17
C LYS A 274 1.78 12.60 17.65
N LEU A 275 0.93 11.72 17.15
CA LEU A 275 0.70 11.50 15.73
C LEU A 275 -0.70 12.00 15.35
N LYS A 276 -0.80 12.74 14.24
CA LYS A 276 -2.08 13.25 13.73
C LYS A 276 -3.13 12.14 13.56
N TRP A 277 -2.70 10.99 13.02
CA TRP A 277 -3.58 9.84 12.87
C TRP A 277 -4.23 9.38 14.19
N LEU A 278 -3.46 9.40 15.29
CA LEU A 278 -3.96 8.99 16.60
C LEU A 278 -4.92 10.03 17.17
N GLU A 279 -4.58 11.33 17.07
CA GLU A 279 -5.44 12.43 17.50
C GLU A 279 -6.79 12.44 16.74
N GLU A 280 -6.76 12.26 15.42
CA GLU A 280 -7.99 12.15 14.60
C GLU A 280 -8.85 10.94 14.98
N ARG A 281 -8.19 9.83 15.36
CA ARG A 281 -8.90 8.62 15.79
C ARG A 281 -9.56 8.80 17.16
N GLU A 282 -8.91 9.50 18.08
CA GLU A 282 -9.45 9.76 19.42
C GLU A 282 -10.59 10.79 19.38
N ALA A 283 -10.62 11.68 18.40
CA ALA A 283 -11.64 12.69 18.21
C ALA A 283 -12.93 12.16 17.54
N ASN A 284 -12.93 10.97 16.93
CA ASN A 284 -14.05 10.34 16.21
C ASN A 284 -14.62 9.12 16.94
#